data_4fdc1bd77d42a849d2caaa1d24d64e05
#
_entry.id   4fdc1bd77d42a849d2caaa1d24d64e05
#
_cell.length_a   1.000
_cell.length_b   1.000
_cell.length_c   1.000
_cell.angle_alpha   90.00
_cell.angle_beta   90.00
_cell.angle_gamma   90.00
#
_symmetry.space_group_name_H-M   'P 1'
#
loop_
_entity.id
_entity.type
_entity.pdbx_description
1 polymer ?
#
loop_
_entity_poly.entity_id
_entity_poly.type
_entity_poly.pdbx_seq_one_letter_code
_entity_poly.pdbx_strand_id
1 'polypeptide(L)'
;QAFIAHIVPPHVRDKRAQAIALYYGVRDQIRYDVYDAAMDVTGLRASSVVNAASGMCIHKSLLYCATLRSIGVPARLWFADVRNHLSSPRLREYVGGDIFHFHCLVELCLDGENWLKATPVFNGQLCRLYKMIPLEFDGYHNSMHHPFDELGNKYMEFVNQYGSFDDLPFEWLLAGLREHHPKMFNTEGKRYRQNSLMKDAISN
;
A
#
# COMPACT_ATOMS: atom_id res chain seq x y z
N GLN A 1 16.91 5.53 7.44
CA GLN A 1 17.49 6.91 7.40
C GLN A 1 17.87 7.32 5.97
N ALA A 2 18.63 6.52 5.21
CA ALA A 2 19.07 6.87 3.85
C ALA A 2 17.90 7.19 2.89
N PHE A 3 16.81 6.40 2.93
CA PHE A 3 15.60 6.64 2.14
C PHE A 3 14.98 8.01 2.46
N ILE A 4 14.85 8.35 3.75
CA ILE A 4 14.32 9.65 4.18
C ILE A 4 15.19 10.80 3.67
N ALA A 5 16.51 10.70 3.82
CA ALA A 5 17.46 11.73 3.38
C ALA A 5 17.45 11.91 1.85
N HIS A 6 17.13 10.86 1.10
CA HIS A 6 16.96 10.93 -0.35
C HIS A 6 15.68 11.65 -0.77
N ILE A 7 14.59 11.45 -0.02
CA ILE A 7 13.25 12.00 -0.36
C ILE A 7 13.06 13.42 0.19
N VAL A 8 13.48 13.66 1.43
CA VAL A 8 13.22 14.91 2.14
C VAL A 8 14.44 15.82 2.04
N PRO A 9 14.33 16.97 1.35
CA PRO A 9 15.43 17.92 1.26
C PRO A 9 15.86 18.41 2.66
N PRO A 10 17.16 18.62 2.92
CA PRO A 10 17.68 18.95 4.26
C PRO A 10 17.13 20.26 4.86
N HIS A 11 16.65 21.18 4.02
CA HIS A 11 16.06 22.46 4.46
C HIS A 11 14.59 22.33 4.88
N VAL A 12 13.89 21.24 4.54
CA VAL A 12 12.49 21.02 4.91
C VAL A 12 12.41 20.56 6.36
N ARG A 13 11.97 21.46 7.26
CA ARG A 13 11.86 21.19 8.71
C ARG A 13 10.42 20.94 9.16
N ASP A 14 9.46 21.43 8.43
CA ASP A 14 8.04 21.22 8.75
C ASP A 14 7.66 19.75 8.62
N LYS A 15 7.03 19.21 9.66
CA LYS A 15 6.66 17.79 9.76
C LYS A 15 5.61 17.39 8.72
N ARG A 16 4.67 18.29 8.44
CA ARG A 16 3.63 18.07 7.42
C ARG A 16 4.25 17.98 6.02
N ALA A 17 5.12 18.92 5.69
CA ALA A 17 5.83 18.92 4.40
C ALA A 17 6.72 17.67 4.26
N GLN A 18 7.38 17.22 5.33
CA GLN A 18 8.16 15.98 5.35
C GLN A 18 7.25 14.76 5.12
N ALA A 19 6.10 14.69 5.81
CA ALA A 19 5.14 13.59 5.66
C ALA A 19 4.58 13.51 4.24
N ILE A 20 4.25 14.65 3.64
CA ILE A 20 3.80 14.74 2.24
C ILE A 20 4.90 14.25 1.28
N ALA A 21 6.13 14.72 1.44
CA ALA A 21 7.25 14.28 0.60
C ALA A 21 7.48 12.76 0.71
N LEU A 22 7.41 12.21 1.92
CA LEU A 22 7.55 10.76 2.17
C LEU A 22 6.39 9.96 1.58
N TYR A 23 5.16 10.51 1.61
CA TYR A 23 4.01 9.89 0.95
C TYR A 23 4.30 9.66 -0.55
N TYR A 24 4.68 10.71 -1.27
CA TYR A 24 4.99 10.64 -2.68
C TYR A 24 6.24 9.79 -2.96
N GLY A 25 7.26 9.87 -2.11
CA GLY A 25 8.43 9.02 -2.18
C GLY A 25 8.09 7.53 -2.12
N VAL A 26 7.27 7.12 -1.15
CA VAL A 26 6.82 5.73 -1.03
C VAL A 26 5.89 5.35 -2.18
N ARG A 27 4.94 6.25 -2.56
CA ARG A 27 3.99 5.99 -3.64
C ARG A 27 4.71 5.70 -4.96
N ASP A 28 5.69 6.52 -5.33
CA ASP A 28 6.23 6.52 -6.69
C ASP A 28 7.58 5.83 -6.84
N GLN A 29 8.42 5.76 -5.80
CA GLN A 29 9.72 5.08 -5.87
C GLN A 29 9.66 3.59 -5.49
N ILE A 30 8.62 3.16 -4.77
CA ILE A 30 8.39 1.75 -4.47
C ILE A 30 7.30 1.23 -5.42
N ARG A 31 7.68 0.39 -6.36
CA ARG A 31 6.76 -0.19 -7.34
C ARG A 31 5.71 -1.03 -6.63
N TYR A 32 4.44 -0.83 -6.98
CA TYR A 32 3.38 -1.71 -6.47
C TYR A 32 3.40 -3.05 -7.21
N ASP A 33 3.61 -4.13 -6.46
CA ASP A 33 3.61 -5.48 -6.99
C ASP A 33 3.06 -6.45 -5.94
N VAL A 34 2.09 -7.27 -6.32
CA VAL A 34 1.47 -8.29 -5.46
C VAL A 34 2.03 -9.68 -5.71
N TYR A 35 2.66 -9.90 -6.87
CA TYR A 35 3.07 -11.24 -7.31
C TYR A 35 4.40 -11.68 -6.70
N ASP A 36 5.29 -10.74 -6.41
CA ASP A 36 6.61 -11.02 -5.83
C ASP A 36 6.84 -10.30 -4.50
N ALA A 37 5.82 -10.27 -3.67
CA ALA A 37 5.87 -9.64 -2.35
C ALA A 37 6.20 -10.70 -1.28
N ALA A 38 7.34 -10.55 -0.59
CA ALA A 38 7.79 -11.48 0.43
C ALA A 38 6.99 -11.28 1.73
N MET A 39 6.14 -12.25 2.08
CA MET A 39 5.24 -12.22 3.23
C MET A 39 5.82 -12.96 4.45
N ASP A 40 7.06 -12.66 4.81
CA ASP A 40 7.74 -13.16 6.00
C ASP A 40 8.29 -12.00 6.85
N VAL A 41 8.80 -12.32 8.04
CA VAL A 41 9.34 -11.32 8.99
C VAL A 41 10.43 -10.45 8.35
N THR A 42 11.23 -11.00 7.46
CA THR A 42 12.31 -10.25 6.79
C THR A 42 11.77 -9.36 5.68
N GLY A 43 10.90 -9.89 4.82
CA GLY A 43 10.30 -9.16 3.71
C GLY A 43 9.45 -7.97 4.16
N LEU A 44 8.76 -8.10 5.29
CA LEU A 44 7.91 -7.05 5.87
C LEU A 44 8.68 -5.96 6.65
N ARG A 45 10.01 -6.02 6.70
CA ARG A 45 10.80 -4.91 7.25
C ARG A 45 10.85 -3.74 6.28
N ALA A 46 10.70 -2.53 6.78
CA ALA A 46 10.78 -1.31 5.96
C ALA A 46 12.10 -1.20 5.16
N SER A 47 13.22 -1.64 5.73
CA SER A 47 14.52 -1.70 5.05
C SER A 47 14.53 -2.68 3.87
N SER A 48 13.87 -3.82 4.01
CA SER A 48 13.75 -4.81 2.93
C SER A 48 12.89 -4.29 1.79
N VAL A 49 11.82 -3.56 2.10
CA VAL A 49 10.97 -2.91 1.09
C VAL A 49 11.76 -1.88 0.29
N VAL A 50 12.60 -1.06 0.95
CA VAL A 50 13.47 -0.09 0.26
C VAL A 50 14.45 -0.82 -0.65
N ASN A 51 15.09 -1.89 -0.19
CA ASN A 51 16.07 -2.64 -0.98
C ASN A 51 15.43 -3.35 -2.18
N ALA A 52 14.22 -3.89 -2.02
CA ALA A 52 13.47 -4.51 -3.11
C ALA A 52 12.90 -3.49 -4.10
N ALA A 53 12.75 -2.23 -3.69
CA ALA A 53 12.08 -1.16 -4.43
C ALA A 53 10.67 -1.56 -4.96
N SER A 54 10.06 -2.54 -4.32
CA SER A 54 8.73 -3.05 -4.68
C SER A 54 8.01 -3.68 -3.49
N GLY A 55 6.69 -3.76 -3.58
CA GLY A 55 5.85 -4.41 -2.58
C GLY A 55 4.38 -4.10 -2.77
N MET A 56 3.53 -4.88 -2.10
CA MET A 56 2.09 -4.66 -2.08
C MET A 56 1.69 -3.61 -1.01
N CYS A 57 0.38 -3.38 -0.84
CA CYS A 57 -0.15 -2.37 0.09
C CYS A 57 0.46 -2.45 1.49
N ILE A 58 0.58 -3.65 2.07
CA ILE A 58 1.15 -3.87 3.41
C ILE A 58 2.60 -3.39 3.47
N HIS A 59 3.43 -3.75 2.51
CA HIS A 59 4.85 -3.36 2.45
C HIS A 59 5.02 -1.84 2.37
N LYS A 60 4.28 -1.20 1.48
CA LYS A 60 4.35 0.25 1.27
C LYS A 60 3.81 1.02 2.47
N SER A 61 2.73 0.54 3.09
CA SER A 61 2.19 1.12 4.32
C SER A 61 3.16 0.98 5.49
N LEU A 62 3.80 -0.18 5.66
CA LEU A 62 4.84 -0.40 6.67
C LEU A 62 6.03 0.57 6.47
N LEU A 63 6.51 0.72 5.24
CA LEU A 63 7.59 1.67 4.93
C LEU A 63 7.17 3.10 5.26
N TYR A 64 5.98 3.53 4.85
CA TYR A 64 5.48 4.87 5.12
C TYR A 64 5.32 5.11 6.62
N CYS A 65 4.70 4.18 7.35
CA CYS A 65 4.55 4.24 8.80
C CYS A 65 5.92 4.35 9.50
N ALA A 66 6.90 3.54 9.10
CA ALA A 66 8.25 3.58 9.66
C ALA A 66 8.98 4.90 9.38
N THR A 67 8.81 5.48 8.17
CA THR A 67 9.43 6.77 7.84
C THR A 67 8.79 7.92 8.61
N LEU A 68 7.46 7.93 8.79
CA LEU A 68 6.74 8.90 9.61
C LEU A 68 7.22 8.88 11.06
N ARG A 69 7.30 7.69 11.66
CA ARG A 69 7.82 7.52 13.03
C ARG A 69 9.25 8.00 13.17
N SER A 70 10.10 7.75 12.16
CA SER A 70 11.50 8.20 12.17
C SER A 70 11.67 9.71 12.15
N ILE A 71 10.69 10.45 11.64
CA ILE A 71 10.68 11.92 11.69
C ILE A 71 9.87 12.45 12.88
N GLY A 72 9.40 11.59 13.80
CA GLY A 72 8.65 11.97 14.99
C GLY A 72 7.18 12.29 14.73
N VAL A 73 6.57 11.77 13.68
CA VAL A 73 5.13 11.83 13.40
C VAL A 73 4.49 10.54 13.91
N PRO A 74 3.51 10.60 14.85
CA PRO A 74 2.73 9.44 15.25
C PRO A 74 2.04 8.82 14.05
N ALA A 75 2.22 7.51 13.88
CA ALA A 75 1.63 6.77 12.76
C ALA A 75 1.34 5.32 13.18
N ARG A 76 0.28 4.74 12.62
CA ARG A 76 -0.14 3.36 12.84
C ARG A 76 -0.73 2.76 11.58
N LEU A 77 -0.90 1.45 11.56
CA LEU A 77 -1.47 0.73 10.43
C LEU A 77 -2.99 0.64 10.60
N TRP A 78 -3.71 0.67 9.49
CA TRP A 78 -5.15 0.44 9.47
C TRP A 78 -5.48 -0.60 8.42
N PHE A 79 -6.30 -1.59 8.77
CA PHE A 79 -6.62 -2.73 7.91
C PHE A 79 -8.10 -2.81 7.58
N ALA A 80 -8.38 -3.25 6.35
CA ALA A 80 -9.72 -3.51 5.84
C ALA A 80 -9.69 -4.55 4.72
N ASP A 81 -10.85 -5.11 4.40
CA ASP A 81 -11.06 -5.85 3.16
C ASP A 81 -11.60 -4.91 2.10
N VAL A 82 -11.06 -5.00 0.89
CA VAL A 82 -11.40 -4.12 -0.23
C VAL A 82 -11.80 -4.94 -1.44
N ARG A 83 -12.99 -4.69 -1.97
CA ARG A 83 -13.36 -5.20 -3.29
C ARG A 83 -12.78 -4.29 -4.37
N ASN A 84 -11.97 -4.88 -5.26
CA ASN A 84 -11.38 -4.17 -6.38
C ASN A 84 -12.07 -4.57 -7.69
N HIS A 85 -12.95 -3.71 -8.17
CA HIS A 85 -13.71 -3.95 -9.39
C HIS A 85 -12.87 -3.88 -10.67
N LEU A 86 -11.71 -3.23 -10.63
CA LEU A 86 -10.79 -3.06 -11.77
C LEU A 86 -9.68 -4.13 -11.85
N SER A 87 -9.70 -5.11 -10.93
CA SER A 87 -8.68 -6.16 -10.92
C SER A 87 -8.74 -7.01 -12.20
N SER A 88 -7.56 -7.29 -12.79
CA SER A 88 -7.45 -8.15 -13.97
C SER A 88 -7.90 -9.59 -13.65
N PRO A 89 -8.35 -10.36 -14.66
CA PRO A 89 -8.69 -11.78 -14.48
C PRO A 89 -7.56 -12.59 -13.83
N ARG A 90 -6.30 -12.33 -14.23
CA ARG A 90 -5.12 -12.97 -13.66
C ARG A 90 -4.93 -12.61 -12.18
N LEU A 91 -5.13 -11.33 -11.83
CA LEU A 91 -5.01 -10.89 -10.45
C LEU A 91 -6.10 -11.51 -9.58
N ARG A 92 -7.34 -11.59 -10.08
CA ARG A 92 -8.44 -12.29 -9.39
C ARG A 92 -8.15 -13.78 -9.19
N GLU A 93 -7.59 -14.44 -10.20
CA GLU A 93 -7.19 -15.84 -10.09
C GLU A 93 -6.12 -16.04 -9.02
N TYR A 94 -5.11 -15.15 -8.95
CA TYR A 94 -4.04 -15.20 -7.96
C TYR A 94 -4.54 -14.93 -6.55
N VAL A 95 -5.36 -13.91 -6.37
CA VAL A 95 -5.92 -13.49 -5.08
C VAL A 95 -7.03 -14.45 -4.61
N GLY A 96 -7.72 -15.13 -5.55
CA GLY A 96 -8.82 -16.05 -5.24
C GLY A 96 -10.21 -15.38 -5.33
N GLY A 97 -10.29 -14.17 -5.90
CA GLY A 97 -11.54 -13.43 -6.05
C GLY A 97 -11.32 -11.95 -6.32
N ASP A 98 -12.37 -11.15 -6.16
CA ASP A 98 -12.34 -9.69 -6.31
C ASP A 98 -12.15 -8.95 -4.97
N ILE A 99 -12.16 -9.68 -3.84
CA ILE A 99 -11.92 -9.15 -2.50
C ILE A 99 -10.45 -9.34 -2.13
N PHE A 100 -9.80 -8.23 -1.82
CA PHE A 100 -8.43 -8.18 -1.31
C PHE A 100 -8.51 -8.04 0.21
N HIS A 101 -8.34 -9.16 0.90
CA HIS A 101 -8.34 -9.19 2.36
C HIS A 101 -7.08 -8.55 2.92
N PHE A 102 -7.23 -7.91 4.08
CA PHE A 102 -6.15 -7.25 4.80
C PHE A 102 -5.44 -6.14 4.00
N HIS A 103 -6.20 -5.39 3.16
CA HIS A 103 -5.68 -4.16 2.59
C HIS A 103 -5.22 -3.22 3.71
N CYS A 104 -4.01 -2.68 3.56
CA CYS A 104 -3.38 -1.86 4.58
C CYS A 104 -3.15 -0.43 4.08
N LEU A 105 -3.48 0.53 4.92
CA LEU A 105 -3.12 1.93 4.78
C LEU A 105 -2.54 2.46 6.09
N VAL A 106 -2.13 3.71 6.14
CA VAL A 106 -1.53 4.34 7.31
C VAL A 106 -2.45 5.41 7.88
N GLU A 107 -2.63 5.41 9.18
CA GLU A 107 -3.12 6.56 9.93
C GLU A 107 -1.94 7.32 10.51
N LEU A 108 -1.95 8.66 10.37
CA LEU A 108 -0.93 9.55 10.90
C LEU A 108 -1.56 10.77 11.58
N CYS A 109 -0.88 11.28 12.60
CA CYS A 109 -1.33 12.45 13.36
C CYS A 109 -0.30 13.58 13.22
N LEU A 110 -0.69 14.68 12.54
CA LEU A 110 0.20 15.80 12.24
C LEU A 110 -0.01 17.01 13.17
N ASP A 111 -1.16 17.10 13.81
CA ASP A 111 -1.57 18.21 14.68
C ASP A 111 -1.69 17.82 16.17
N GLY A 112 -1.48 16.54 16.50
CA GLY A 112 -1.60 16.00 17.86
C GLY A 112 -3.01 15.57 18.26
N GLU A 113 -4.02 15.82 17.44
CA GLU A 113 -5.43 15.54 17.76
C GLU A 113 -6.09 14.64 16.71
N ASN A 114 -5.93 14.97 15.42
CA ASN A 114 -6.66 14.35 14.34
C ASN A 114 -5.82 13.31 13.59
N TRP A 115 -6.37 12.14 13.41
CA TRP A 115 -5.76 11.05 12.64
C TRP A 115 -6.25 11.09 11.20
N LEU A 116 -5.31 11.31 10.27
CA LEU A 116 -5.55 11.27 8.82
C LEU A 116 -5.22 9.88 8.29
N LYS A 117 -6.01 9.40 7.33
CA LYS A 117 -5.72 8.16 6.58
C LYS A 117 -5.00 8.49 5.29
N ALA A 118 -3.91 7.76 5.00
CA ALA A 118 -3.10 7.95 3.81
C ALA A 118 -2.72 6.61 3.17
N THR A 119 -2.90 6.52 1.84
CA THR A 119 -2.71 5.29 1.06
C THR A 119 -1.66 5.49 -0.04
N PRO A 120 -0.34 5.46 0.24
CA PRO A 120 0.72 5.61 -0.75
C PRO A 120 0.97 4.32 -1.54
N VAL A 121 -0.09 3.68 -2.05
CA VAL A 121 -0.04 2.31 -2.56
C VAL A 121 0.24 2.28 -4.06
N PHE A 122 -0.69 2.77 -4.88
CA PHE A 122 -0.56 2.71 -6.33
C PHE A 122 0.31 3.85 -6.86
N ASN A 123 1.42 3.51 -7.47
CA ASN A 123 2.31 4.50 -8.08
C ASN A 123 1.69 5.11 -9.35
N GLY A 124 2.02 6.36 -9.65
CA GLY A 124 1.41 7.13 -10.73
C GLY A 124 1.50 6.47 -12.11
N GLN A 125 2.59 5.72 -12.39
CA GLN A 125 2.71 4.95 -13.64
C GLN A 125 1.66 3.84 -13.73
N LEU A 126 1.45 3.07 -12.64
CA LEU A 126 0.43 2.04 -12.59
C LEU A 126 -0.97 2.63 -12.73
N CYS A 127 -1.22 3.76 -12.06
CA CYS A 127 -2.50 4.47 -12.18
C CYS A 127 -2.81 4.84 -13.63
N ARG A 128 -1.83 5.39 -14.37
CA ARG A 128 -2.01 5.71 -15.80
C ARG A 128 -2.37 4.48 -16.64
N LEU A 129 -1.70 3.35 -16.41
CA LEU A 129 -1.97 2.10 -17.15
C LEU A 129 -3.38 1.56 -16.89
N TYR A 130 -3.86 1.65 -15.66
CA TYR A 130 -5.20 1.20 -15.27
C TYR A 130 -6.27 2.30 -15.39
N LYS A 131 -5.94 3.47 -15.95
CA LYS A 131 -6.85 4.64 -16.08
C LYS A 131 -7.47 5.05 -14.74
N MET A 132 -6.66 5.01 -13.69
CA MET A 132 -7.03 5.39 -12.33
C MET A 132 -6.46 6.77 -12.00
N ILE A 133 -7.19 7.54 -11.21
CA ILE A 133 -6.65 8.78 -10.64
C ILE A 133 -5.66 8.40 -9.53
N PRO A 134 -4.40 8.87 -9.56
CA PRO A 134 -3.48 8.69 -8.45
C PRO A 134 -4.03 9.38 -7.20
N LEU A 135 -3.93 8.72 -6.04
CA LEU A 135 -4.28 9.36 -4.79
C LEU A 135 -3.24 10.43 -4.42
N GLU A 136 -3.74 11.64 -4.19
CA GLU A 136 -2.95 12.76 -3.71
C GLU A 136 -3.07 12.90 -2.19
N PHE A 137 -2.05 13.45 -1.54
CA PHE A 137 -2.04 13.70 -0.10
C PHE A 137 -1.51 15.10 0.18
N ASP A 138 -2.33 15.92 0.80
CA ASP A 138 -2.02 17.31 1.15
C ASP A 138 -1.67 17.51 2.64
N GLY A 139 -1.75 16.45 3.44
CA GLY A 139 -1.50 16.50 4.88
C GLY A 139 -2.62 17.12 5.71
N TYR A 140 -3.76 17.45 5.11
CA TYR A 140 -4.94 18.01 5.78
C TYR A 140 -6.17 17.11 5.64
N HIS A 141 -6.27 16.39 4.53
CA HIS A 141 -7.40 15.54 4.20
C HIS A 141 -6.99 14.07 4.08
N ASN A 142 -7.95 13.18 4.28
CA ASN A 142 -7.73 11.75 4.05
C ASN A 142 -7.41 11.48 2.58
N SER A 143 -6.40 10.65 2.33
CA SER A 143 -6.05 10.13 1.01
C SER A 143 -6.41 8.65 0.95
N MET A 144 -7.63 8.37 0.55
CA MET A 144 -8.20 7.02 0.46
C MET A 144 -8.81 6.80 -0.93
N HIS A 145 -8.87 5.54 -1.35
CA HIS A 145 -9.52 5.19 -2.61
C HIS A 145 -11.00 5.54 -2.57
N HIS A 146 -11.46 6.16 -3.65
CA HIS A 146 -12.87 6.44 -3.86
C HIS A 146 -13.60 5.17 -4.31
N PRO A 147 -14.87 5.01 -3.94
CA PRO A 147 -15.67 3.87 -4.40
C PRO A 147 -15.98 3.91 -5.91
N PHE A 148 -15.76 5.05 -6.57
CA PHE A 148 -16.04 5.26 -7.98
C PHE A 148 -14.84 5.87 -8.71
N ASP A 149 -14.68 5.52 -10.00
CA ASP A 149 -13.73 6.18 -10.92
C ASP A 149 -14.30 7.51 -11.45
N GLU A 150 -13.53 8.21 -12.32
CA GLU A 150 -13.96 9.47 -12.93
C GLU A 150 -15.22 9.34 -13.81
N LEU A 151 -15.53 8.14 -14.29
CA LEU A 151 -16.68 7.85 -15.14
C LEU A 151 -17.90 7.39 -14.34
N GLY A 152 -17.79 7.34 -12.99
CA GLY A 152 -18.84 6.86 -12.10
C GLY A 152 -18.95 5.33 -12.01
N ASN A 153 -17.98 4.57 -12.56
CA ASN A 153 -17.95 3.13 -12.38
C ASN A 153 -17.43 2.77 -10.99
N LYS A 154 -17.89 1.66 -10.44
CA LYS A 154 -17.37 1.14 -9.16
C LYS A 154 -15.88 0.82 -9.28
N TYR A 155 -15.10 1.34 -8.32
CA TYR A 155 -13.65 1.21 -8.33
C TYR A 155 -13.15 0.36 -7.16
N MET A 156 -13.11 0.91 -5.94
CA MET A 156 -12.71 0.21 -4.73
C MET A 156 -13.72 0.44 -3.62
N GLU A 157 -14.17 -0.64 -3.02
CA GLU A 157 -15.21 -0.63 -1.99
C GLU A 157 -14.67 -1.30 -0.72
N PHE A 158 -14.73 -0.61 0.43
CA PHE A 158 -14.43 -1.22 1.72
C PHE A 158 -15.58 -2.13 2.13
N VAL A 159 -15.30 -3.44 2.23
CA VAL A 159 -16.31 -4.46 2.55
C VAL A 159 -16.33 -4.77 4.04
N ASN A 160 -15.15 -4.72 4.68
CA ASN A 160 -14.98 -4.94 6.10
C ASN A 160 -13.85 -4.05 6.63
N GLN A 161 -13.92 -3.62 7.88
CA GLN A 161 -12.92 -2.77 8.51
C GLN A 161 -12.45 -3.40 9.81
N TYR A 162 -11.16 -3.72 9.89
CA TYR A 162 -10.55 -4.28 11.09
C TYR A 162 -10.08 -3.19 12.07
N GLY A 163 -9.88 -1.97 11.57
CA GLY A 163 -9.45 -0.82 12.37
C GLY A 163 -7.95 -0.66 12.46
N SER A 164 -7.53 0.04 13.51
CA SER A 164 -6.17 0.54 13.70
C SER A 164 -5.33 -0.39 14.58
N PHE A 165 -4.05 -0.53 14.22
CA PHE A 165 -3.06 -1.32 14.96
C PHE A 165 -1.80 -0.47 15.13
N ASP A 166 -1.36 -0.31 16.36
CA ASP A 166 -0.15 0.48 16.65
C ASP A 166 1.11 -0.16 16.08
N ASP A 167 1.13 -1.50 15.93
CA ASP A 167 2.20 -2.21 15.26
C ASP A 167 1.61 -3.31 14.36
N LEU A 168 2.47 -3.95 13.54
CA LEU A 168 2.03 -5.02 12.63
C LEU A 168 1.53 -6.24 13.42
N PRO A 169 0.25 -6.62 13.33
CA PRO A 169 -0.27 -7.84 13.97
C PRO A 169 0.12 -9.06 13.12
N PHE A 170 1.41 -9.40 13.13
CA PHE A 170 2.06 -10.30 12.17
C PHE A 170 1.38 -11.67 12.07
N GLU A 171 1.16 -12.36 13.19
CA GLU A 171 0.56 -13.69 13.20
C GLU A 171 -0.88 -13.70 12.71
N TRP A 172 -1.68 -12.72 13.15
CA TRP A 172 -3.05 -12.53 12.70
C TRP A 172 -3.12 -12.24 11.20
N LEU A 173 -2.26 -11.36 10.71
CA LEU A 173 -2.17 -11.02 9.30
C LEU A 173 -1.80 -12.23 8.44
N LEU A 174 -0.76 -12.98 8.83
CA LEU A 174 -0.32 -14.14 8.05
C LEU A 174 -1.34 -15.28 8.07
N ALA A 175 -1.99 -15.52 9.21
CA ALA A 175 -3.03 -16.53 9.30
C ALA A 175 -4.18 -16.20 8.35
N GLY A 176 -4.68 -14.97 8.40
CA GLY A 176 -5.76 -14.52 7.53
C GLY A 176 -5.39 -14.50 6.04
N LEU A 177 -4.18 -14.03 5.69
CA LEU A 177 -3.73 -14.06 4.30
C LEU A 177 -3.57 -15.49 3.75
N ARG A 178 -3.10 -16.44 4.56
CA ARG A 178 -3.03 -17.86 4.15
C ARG A 178 -4.40 -18.46 3.92
N GLU A 179 -5.37 -18.08 4.73
CA GLU A 179 -6.75 -18.52 4.59
C GLU A 179 -7.42 -17.97 3.33
N HIS A 180 -7.34 -16.66 3.13
CA HIS A 180 -8.06 -15.97 2.05
C HIS A 180 -7.30 -15.90 0.72
N HIS A 181 -5.95 -15.92 0.76
CA HIS A 181 -5.08 -15.81 -0.40
C HIS A 181 -4.03 -16.91 -0.46
N PRO A 182 -4.43 -18.21 -0.44
CA PRO A 182 -3.49 -19.34 -0.30
C PRO A 182 -2.44 -19.40 -1.41
N LYS A 183 -2.75 -18.92 -2.62
CA LYS A 183 -1.79 -18.91 -3.75
C LYS A 183 -0.59 -17.99 -3.50
N MET A 184 -0.68 -17.02 -2.60
CA MET A 184 0.48 -16.19 -2.22
C MET A 184 1.56 -17.00 -1.49
N PHE A 185 1.20 -18.14 -0.87
CA PHE A 185 2.07 -18.93 0.01
C PHE A 185 2.43 -20.31 -0.53
N ASN A 186 1.75 -20.79 -1.56
CA ASN A 186 1.94 -22.13 -2.10
C ASN A 186 2.75 -22.15 -3.41
N THR A 187 3.04 -23.36 -3.91
CA THR A 187 3.81 -23.57 -5.14
C THR A 187 3.08 -23.10 -6.40
N GLU A 188 1.74 -23.10 -6.40
CA GLU A 188 0.94 -22.59 -7.53
C GLU A 188 1.17 -21.11 -7.75
N GLY A 189 1.36 -20.34 -6.68
CA GLY A 189 1.65 -18.92 -6.75
C GLY A 189 2.98 -18.59 -7.41
N LYS A 190 3.95 -19.52 -7.43
CA LYS A 190 5.26 -19.27 -8.05
C LYS A 190 5.18 -18.94 -9.54
N ARG A 191 4.18 -19.47 -10.27
CA ARG A 191 3.96 -19.16 -11.69
C ARG A 191 3.63 -17.68 -11.94
N TYR A 192 3.09 -16.98 -10.94
CA TYR A 192 2.73 -15.55 -11.07
C TYR A 192 3.91 -14.62 -10.82
N ARG A 193 4.96 -15.07 -10.12
CA ARG A 193 6.15 -14.23 -9.79
C ARG A 193 6.93 -13.73 -11.00
N GLN A 194 6.79 -14.38 -12.16
CA GLN A 194 7.40 -13.93 -13.42
C GLN A 194 6.59 -12.84 -14.13
N ASN A 195 5.47 -12.44 -13.55
CA ASN A 195 4.57 -11.43 -14.07
C ASN A 195 4.67 -10.15 -13.26
N SER A 196 4.03 -9.11 -13.74
CA SER A 196 3.85 -7.87 -12.99
C SER A 196 2.49 -7.27 -13.35
N LEU A 197 1.94 -6.47 -12.44
CA LEU A 197 0.69 -5.74 -12.72
C LEU A 197 0.81 -4.83 -13.95
N MET A 198 2.01 -4.33 -14.26
CA MET A 198 2.25 -3.55 -15.47
C MET A 198 2.06 -4.39 -16.74
N LYS A 199 2.50 -5.65 -16.74
CA LYS A 199 2.26 -6.57 -17.88
C LYS A 199 0.78 -6.90 -18.01
N ASP A 200 0.08 -7.12 -16.92
CA ASP A 200 -1.36 -7.37 -16.92
C ASP A 200 -2.14 -6.20 -17.51
N ALA A 201 -1.76 -4.95 -17.19
CA ALA A 201 -2.42 -3.75 -17.71
C ALA A 201 -2.24 -3.54 -19.22
N ILE A 202 -1.14 -4.03 -19.80
CA ILE A 202 -0.86 -3.93 -21.25
C ILE A 202 -1.59 -5.03 -22.02
N SER A 203 -1.92 -6.14 -21.36
CA SER A 203 -2.56 -7.31 -21.98
C SER A 203 -4.10 -7.27 -21.95
N ASN A 204 -4.69 -6.27 -21.30
CA ASN A 204 -6.13 -5.99 -21.25
C ASN A 204 -6.46 -4.79 -22.14
#